data_c9b6f421661e37f30b8c0ba5cc8755eb
#
_entry.id   c9b6f421661e37f30b8c0ba5cc8755eb
#
_cell.length_a   1.000
_cell.length_b   1.000
_cell.length_c   1.000
_cell.angle_alpha   90.00
_cell.angle_beta   90.00
_cell.angle_gamma   90.00
#
_symmetry.space_group_name_H-M   'P 1'
#
loop_
_entity.id
_entity.type
_entity.pdbx_description
1 polymer ?
#
loop_
_entity_poly.entity_id
_entity_poly.type
_entity_poly.pdbx_seq_one_letter_code
_entity_poly.pdbx_strand_id
1 'polypeptide(L)'
;MKNKELKILLSAPRGFCAGVERAIEIVEKSIQKYGSPVYVRHEIVHNKFVVDDLRNKGAIFVEELEEIEDKTRPVIFSAHGVPKKIPQDAKNYNMTYVDATCPLVSKVHREAENLHKAGYHLILIGHENHPEVIGTMGQLPKLSLIHISEPTRQQPIA
;
A
#
# COMPACT_ATOMS: atom_id res chain seq x y z
N MET A 1 -44.88 -18.02 -8.57
CA MET A 1 -43.46 -17.73 -8.87
C MET A 1 -42.62 -18.80 -8.20
N LYS A 2 -41.88 -19.63 -8.96
CA LYS A 2 -40.97 -20.63 -8.35
C LYS A 2 -39.81 -19.89 -7.71
N ASN A 3 -39.66 -20.00 -6.38
CA ASN A 3 -38.46 -19.56 -5.69
C ASN A 3 -37.24 -20.28 -6.31
N LYS A 4 -36.41 -19.55 -7.04
CA LYS A 4 -35.13 -20.09 -7.50
C LYS A 4 -34.22 -20.12 -6.27
N GLU A 5 -33.88 -21.31 -5.84
CA GLU A 5 -32.92 -21.55 -4.79
C GLU A 5 -31.53 -21.04 -5.23
N LEU A 6 -30.94 -20.10 -4.48
CA LEU A 6 -29.61 -19.57 -4.76
C LEU A 6 -28.58 -20.52 -4.15
N LYS A 7 -27.76 -21.14 -5.00
CA LYS A 7 -26.64 -21.97 -4.54
C LYS A 7 -25.35 -21.14 -4.53
N ILE A 8 -24.77 -20.95 -3.35
CA ILE A 8 -23.48 -20.25 -3.16
C ILE A 8 -22.38 -21.28 -2.99
N LEU A 9 -21.37 -21.23 -3.87
CA LEU A 9 -20.19 -22.08 -3.78
C LEU A 9 -19.01 -21.23 -3.28
N LEU A 10 -18.42 -21.60 -2.15
CA LEU A 10 -17.24 -20.95 -1.62
C LEU A 10 -15.99 -21.72 -2.07
N SER A 11 -15.06 -21.01 -2.69
CA SER A 11 -13.75 -21.59 -3.04
C SER A 11 -12.88 -21.82 -1.80
N ALA A 12 -11.98 -22.81 -1.88
CA ALA A 12 -10.98 -23.09 -0.87
C ALA A 12 -9.65 -23.47 -1.57
N PRO A 13 -8.48 -23.02 -1.05
CA PRO A 13 -8.30 -22.14 0.08
C PRO A 13 -8.75 -20.70 -0.21
N ARG A 14 -9.16 -19.97 0.82
CA ARG A 14 -9.55 -18.55 0.73
C ARG A 14 -9.03 -17.78 1.94
N GLY A 15 -8.83 -16.48 1.77
CA GLY A 15 -8.33 -15.58 2.82
C GLY A 15 -7.45 -14.51 2.21
N PHE A 16 -6.78 -13.77 3.07
CA PHE A 16 -5.77 -12.81 2.65
C PHE A 16 -4.47 -13.51 2.27
N CYS A 17 -3.65 -12.87 1.44
CA CYS A 17 -2.28 -13.32 1.23
C CYS A 17 -1.42 -12.96 2.46
N ALA A 18 -0.30 -13.66 2.61
CA ALA A 18 0.61 -13.43 3.74
C ALA A 18 1.10 -11.98 3.86
N GLY A 19 1.20 -11.25 2.74
CA GLY A 19 1.57 -9.82 2.74
C GLY A 19 0.51 -8.94 3.38
N VAL A 20 -0.76 -9.19 3.09
CA VAL A 20 -1.92 -8.48 3.67
C VAL A 20 -2.06 -8.82 5.15
N GLU A 21 -2.01 -10.11 5.51
CA GLU A 21 -2.09 -10.54 6.91
C GLU A 21 -0.98 -9.90 7.75
N ARG A 22 0.26 -9.92 7.26
CA ARG A 22 1.40 -9.28 7.92
C ARG A 22 1.20 -7.77 8.11
N ALA A 23 0.65 -7.07 7.11
CA ALA A 23 0.45 -5.63 7.20
C ALA A 23 -0.61 -5.28 8.26
N ILE A 24 -1.71 -6.02 8.31
CA ILE A 24 -2.75 -5.88 9.34
C ILE A 24 -2.16 -6.14 10.73
N GLU A 25 -1.43 -7.24 10.88
CA GLU A 25 -0.80 -7.63 12.15
C GLU A 25 0.20 -6.58 12.66
N ILE A 26 0.94 -5.93 11.78
CA ILE A 26 1.86 -4.84 12.13
C ILE A 26 1.09 -3.66 12.74
N VAL A 27 -0.05 -3.26 12.17
CA VAL A 27 -0.86 -2.18 12.73
C VAL A 27 -1.39 -2.57 14.10
N GLU A 28 -1.97 -3.75 14.25
CA GLU A 28 -2.50 -4.25 15.52
C GLU A 28 -1.43 -4.34 16.60
N LYS A 29 -0.26 -4.91 16.28
CA LYS A 29 0.88 -4.97 17.20
C LYS A 29 1.41 -3.58 17.55
N SER A 30 1.36 -2.63 16.62
CA SER A 30 1.76 -1.25 16.90
C SER A 30 0.79 -0.58 17.87
N ILE A 31 -0.51 -0.78 17.71
CA ILE A 31 -1.52 -0.30 18.67
C ILE A 31 -1.28 -0.91 20.06
N GLN A 32 -1.01 -2.23 20.12
CA GLN A 32 -0.73 -2.89 21.40
C GLN A 32 0.54 -2.36 22.07
N LYS A 33 1.59 -2.10 21.29
CA LYS A 33 2.91 -1.67 21.81
C LYS A 33 2.95 -0.20 22.23
N TYR A 34 2.37 0.66 21.43
CA TYR A 34 2.50 2.11 21.58
C TYR A 34 1.23 2.77 22.15
N GLY A 35 0.14 2.02 22.25
CA GLY A 35 -1.19 2.55 22.56
C GLY A 35 -1.80 3.29 21.37
N SER A 36 -3.09 3.57 21.46
CA SER A 36 -3.83 4.39 20.48
C SER A 36 -3.60 5.89 20.75
N PRO A 37 -3.56 6.74 19.71
CA PRO A 37 -3.60 6.39 18.29
C PRO A 37 -2.24 5.95 17.72
N VAL A 38 -2.27 5.19 16.64
CA VAL A 38 -1.14 5.00 15.71
C VAL A 38 -1.54 5.53 14.34
N TYR A 39 -0.61 6.15 13.62
CA TYR A 39 -0.88 6.66 12.28
C TYR A 39 -0.52 5.64 11.23
N VAL A 40 -1.29 5.60 10.15
CA VAL A 40 -1.04 4.72 8.99
C VAL A 40 -1.08 5.58 7.74
N ARG A 41 0.05 5.65 7.02
CA ARG A 41 0.12 6.41 5.78
C ARG A 41 -0.47 5.63 4.63
N HIS A 42 -1.49 6.18 3.99
CA HIS A 42 -2.42 5.54 3.05
C HIS A 42 -3.20 4.38 3.68
N GLU A 43 -4.18 3.85 2.97
CA GLU A 43 -4.84 2.62 3.38
C GLU A 43 -3.81 1.49 3.49
N ILE A 44 -3.83 0.75 4.59
CA ILE A 44 -2.86 -0.34 4.82
C ILE A 44 -2.94 -1.39 3.70
N VAL A 45 -4.14 -1.63 3.22
CA VAL A 45 -4.51 -2.48 2.08
C VAL A 45 -5.80 -1.95 1.47
N HIS A 46 -6.08 -2.23 0.19
CA HIS A 46 -7.33 -1.83 -0.49
C HIS A 46 -8.51 -2.71 -0.08
N ASN A 47 -8.88 -2.63 1.19
CA ASN A 47 -10.04 -3.34 1.73
C ASN A 47 -10.72 -2.48 2.81
N LYS A 48 -11.87 -1.90 2.45
CA LYS A 48 -12.61 -1.01 3.33
C LYS A 48 -12.95 -1.63 4.68
N PHE A 49 -13.34 -2.91 4.71
CA PHE A 49 -13.66 -3.60 5.97
C PHE A 49 -12.45 -3.64 6.91
N VAL A 50 -11.26 -3.96 6.38
CA VAL A 50 -10.02 -3.97 7.16
C VAL A 50 -9.66 -2.58 7.65
N VAL A 51 -9.78 -1.56 6.79
CA VAL A 51 -9.48 -0.17 7.15
C VAL A 51 -10.41 0.30 8.25
N ASP A 52 -11.71 0.04 8.14
CA ASP A 52 -12.71 0.43 9.15
C ASP A 52 -12.51 -0.30 10.48
N ASP A 53 -12.15 -1.59 10.46
CA ASP A 53 -11.82 -2.36 11.67
C ASP A 53 -10.59 -1.79 12.39
N LEU A 54 -9.54 -1.46 11.66
CA LEU A 54 -8.34 -0.86 12.22
C LEU A 54 -8.58 0.57 12.75
N ARG A 55 -9.44 1.36 12.11
CA ARG A 55 -9.90 2.66 12.66
C ARG A 55 -10.59 2.47 14.01
N ASN A 56 -11.50 1.50 14.11
CA ASN A 56 -12.18 1.19 15.37
C ASN A 56 -11.21 0.74 16.47
N LYS A 57 -10.09 0.13 16.11
CA LYS A 57 -9.01 -0.26 17.03
C LYS A 57 -8.07 0.89 17.42
N GLY A 58 -8.20 2.06 16.77
CA GLY A 58 -7.43 3.26 17.09
C GLY A 58 -6.32 3.61 16.11
N ALA A 59 -6.38 3.11 14.88
CA ALA A 59 -5.53 3.58 13.79
C ALA A 59 -6.14 4.84 13.16
N ILE A 60 -5.29 5.83 12.86
CA ILE A 60 -5.62 7.05 12.12
C ILE A 60 -4.92 6.98 10.77
N PHE A 61 -5.71 7.01 9.69
CA PHE A 61 -5.17 6.98 8.34
C PHE A 61 -4.95 8.41 7.84
N VAL A 62 -3.76 8.66 7.30
CA VAL A 62 -3.33 9.94 6.74
C VAL A 62 -2.75 9.73 5.34
N GLU A 63 -2.83 10.73 4.49
CA GLU A 63 -2.23 10.67 3.16
C GLU A 63 -0.75 11.08 3.23
N GLU A 64 -0.42 12.15 3.96
CA GLU A 64 0.94 12.65 4.07
C GLU A 64 1.39 12.78 5.54
N LEU A 65 2.72 12.77 5.76
CA LEU A 65 3.30 12.84 7.11
C LEU A 65 3.03 14.19 7.81
N GLU A 66 2.81 15.21 7.02
CA GLU A 66 2.52 16.57 7.47
C GLU A 66 1.18 16.67 8.20
N GLU A 67 0.22 15.82 7.85
CA GLU A 67 -1.12 15.75 8.47
C GLU A 67 -1.09 15.18 9.89
N ILE A 68 0.03 14.56 10.28
CA ILE A 68 0.19 13.96 11.60
C ILE A 68 0.41 15.08 12.63
N GLU A 69 -0.57 15.28 13.49
CA GLU A 69 -0.51 16.31 14.53
C GLU A 69 0.49 15.95 15.63
N ASP A 70 0.39 14.74 16.17
CA ASP A 70 1.30 14.24 17.22
C ASP A 70 2.42 13.38 16.62
N LYS A 71 3.53 14.03 16.30
CA LYS A 71 4.73 13.39 15.73
C LYS A 71 5.49 12.49 16.71
N THR A 72 5.10 12.43 17.96
CA THR A 72 5.66 11.48 18.94
C THR A 72 5.08 10.08 18.78
N ARG A 73 3.93 9.97 18.11
CA ARG A 73 3.26 8.71 17.82
C ARG A 73 3.88 8.01 16.62
N PRO A 74 3.85 6.66 16.56
CA PRO A 74 4.40 5.93 15.44
C PRO A 74 3.55 6.10 14.18
N VAL A 75 4.22 6.14 13.03
CA VAL A 75 3.58 6.04 11.71
C VAL A 75 3.92 4.71 11.05
N ILE A 76 2.95 4.08 10.43
CA ILE A 76 3.09 2.81 9.73
C ILE A 76 2.97 3.07 8.24
N PHE A 77 3.94 2.61 7.46
CA PHE A 77 3.88 2.66 6.00
C PHE A 77 3.10 1.46 5.48
N SER A 78 2.18 1.70 4.54
CA SER A 78 1.26 0.69 4.02
C SER A 78 1.96 -0.46 3.27
N ALA A 79 1.22 -1.53 3.02
CA ALA A 79 1.71 -2.69 2.27
C ALA A 79 2.17 -2.36 0.84
N HIS A 80 1.69 -1.27 0.27
CA HIS A 80 2.02 -0.81 -1.09
C HIS A 80 3.46 -0.33 -1.25
N GLY A 81 4.17 -0.07 -0.14
CA GLY A 81 5.48 0.53 -0.15
C GLY A 81 5.44 2.06 -0.31
N VAL A 82 6.57 2.69 -0.07
CA VAL A 82 6.70 4.15 -0.11
C VAL A 82 7.93 4.58 -0.89
N PRO A 83 7.94 5.78 -1.50
CA PRO A 83 9.15 6.40 -2.03
C PRO A 83 10.27 6.49 -0.98
N LYS A 84 11.53 6.40 -1.40
CA LYS A 84 12.70 6.54 -0.50
C LYS A 84 12.70 7.83 0.34
N LYS A 85 12.08 8.87 -0.19
CA LYS A 85 11.95 10.16 0.49
C LYS A 85 11.15 10.03 1.80
N ILE A 86 10.10 9.24 1.83
CA ILE A 86 9.17 9.18 2.96
C ILE A 86 9.84 8.72 4.28
N PRO A 87 10.63 7.61 4.30
CA PRO A 87 11.39 7.25 5.50
C PRO A 87 12.40 8.31 5.93
N GLN A 88 12.95 9.06 4.96
CA GLN A 88 13.86 10.16 5.24
C GLN A 88 13.14 11.34 5.90
N ASP A 89 11.99 11.71 5.36
CA ASP A 89 11.16 12.78 5.92
C ASP A 89 10.66 12.41 7.33
N ALA A 90 10.23 11.17 7.56
CA ALA A 90 9.89 10.69 8.89
C ALA A 90 11.05 10.85 9.90
N LYS A 91 12.28 10.54 9.48
CA LYS A 91 13.48 10.79 10.32
C LYS A 91 13.72 12.27 10.57
N ASN A 92 13.57 13.11 9.55
CA ASN A 92 13.73 14.56 9.69
C ASN A 92 12.71 15.17 10.66
N TYR A 93 11.52 14.59 10.74
CA TYR A 93 10.49 14.95 11.71
C TYR A 93 10.67 14.28 13.09
N ASN A 94 11.74 13.51 13.29
CA ASN A 94 11.99 12.72 14.50
C ASN A 94 10.86 11.72 14.83
N MET A 95 10.17 11.24 13.82
CA MET A 95 9.08 10.28 13.96
C MET A 95 9.60 8.85 14.04
N THR A 96 9.00 8.04 14.90
CA THR A 96 9.15 6.58 14.85
C THR A 96 8.28 6.05 13.72
N TYR A 97 8.87 5.27 12.81
CA TYR A 97 8.09 4.62 11.75
C TYR A 97 8.25 3.10 11.76
N VAL A 98 7.24 2.40 11.29
CA VAL A 98 7.22 0.95 11.08
C VAL A 98 6.88 0.68 9.62
N ASP A 99 7.70 -0.10 8.95
CA ASP A 99 7.50 -0.43 7.53
C ASP A 99 6.70 -1.74 7.39
N ALA A 100 5.45 -1.62 6.93
CA ALA A 100 4.59 -2.76 6.62
C ALA A 100 4.59 -3.14 5.13
N THR A 101 5.50 -2.60 4.33
CA THR A 101 5.63 -2.93 2.89
C THR A 101 5.62 -4.44 2.67
N CYS A 102 4.79 -4.91 1.76
CA CYS A 102 4.75 -6.31 1.37
C CYS A 102 6.14 -6.78 0.90
N PRO A 103 6.63 -7.95 1.34
CA PRO A 103 7.93 -8.48 0.90
C PRO A 103 8.07 -8.60 -0.62
N LEU A 104 6.97 -8.87 -1.33
CA LEU A 104 6.98 -8.92 -2.81
C LEU A 104 7.18 -7.53 -3.42
N VAL A 105 6.55 -6.49 -2.86
CA VAL A 105 6.77 -5.11 -3.28
C VAL A 105 8.21 -4.68 -3.00
N SER A 106 8.73 -5.01 -1.82
CA SER A 106 10.14 -4.75 -1.48
C SER A 106 11.11 -5.46 -2.43
N LYS A 107 10.73 -6.65 -2.94
CA LYS A 107 11.52 -7.35 -3.97
C LYS A 107 11.52 -6.59 -5.28
N VAL A 108 10.36 -6.11 -5.73
CA VAL A 108 10.24 -5.29 -6.96
C VAL A 108 11.10 -4.02 -6.84
N HIS A 109 11.02 -3.32 -5.71
CA HIS A 109 11.83 -2.12 -5.47
C HIS A 109 13.33 -2.40 -5.60
N ARG A 110 13.83 -3.47 -4.94
CA ARG A 110 15.26 -3.86 -5.02
C ARG A 110 15.67 -4.29 -6.42
N GLU A 111 14.81 -5.01 -7.14
CA GLU A 111 15.09 -5.46 -8.49
C GLU A 111 15.18 -4.27 -9.46
N ALA A 112 14.25 -3.31 -9.34
CA ALA A 112 14.30 -2.07 -10.10
C ALA A 112 15.60 -1.30 -9.85
N GLU A 113 16.03 -1.17 -8.59
CA GLU A 113 17.30 -0.52 -8.25
C GLU A 113 18.52 -1.25 -8.85
N ASN A 114 18.53 -2.58 -8.79
CA ASN A 114 19.65 -3.37 -9.31
C ASN A 114 19.73 -3.27 -10.83
N LEU A 115 18.62 -3.34 -11.53
CA LEU A 115 18.56 -3.18 -12.99
C LEU A 115 18.97 -1.77 -13.41
N HIS A 116 18.52 -0.75 -12.69
CA HIS A 116 18.94 0.62 -12.93
C HIS A 116 20.47 0.79 -12.77
N LYS A 117 21.06 0.25 -11.70
CA LYS A 117 22.51 0.27 -11.48
C LYS A 117 23.28 -0.49 -12.56
N ALA A 118 22.68 -1.51 -13.13
CA ALA A 118 23.24 -2.26 -14.27
C ALA A 118 23.09 -1.54 -15.62
N GLY A 119 22.50 -0.34 -15.65
CA GLY A 119 22.36 0.49 -16.85
C GLY A 119 21.14 0.17 -17.70
N TYR A 120 20.19 -0.63 -17.21
CA TYR A 120 18.95 -0.90 -17.93
C TYR A 120 18.02 0.31 -17.91
N HIS A 121 17.35 0.54 -19.02
CA HIS A 121 16.21 1.45 -19.08
C HIS A 121 14.96 0.72 -18.59
N LEU A 122 14.30 1.27 -17.57
CA LEU A 122 13.14 0.65 -16.93
C LEU A 122 11.87 1.39 -17.34
N ILE A 123 10.84 0.63 -17.66
CA ILE A 123 9.51 1.12 -17.98
C ILE A 123 8.55 0.50 -16.97
N LEU A 124 7.85 1.33 -16.20
CA LEU A 124 6.78 0.92 -15.31
C LEU A 124 5.43 1.11 -16.02
N ILE A 125 4.58 0.13 -15.97
CA ILE A 125 3.22 0.19 -16.52
C ILE A 125 2.25 0.14 -15.35
N GLY A 126 1.40 1.17 -15.19
CA GLY A 126 0.48 1.25 -14.06
C GLY A 126 -0.37 2.51 -14.05
N HIS A 127 -1.22 2.62 -13.04
CA HIS A 127 -2.03 3.83 -12.80
C HIS A 127 -1.20 4.85 -12.04
N GLU A 128 -1.08 6.06 -12.57
CA GLU A 128 -0.19 7.13 -12.07
C GLU A 128 -0.36 7.41 -10.57
N ASN A 129 -1.59 7.44 -10.09
CA ASN A 129 -1.91 7.77 -8.70
C ASN A 129 -2.02 6.55 -7.77
N HIS A 130 -1.70 5.34 -8.24
CA HIS A 130 -1.75 4.17 -7.39
C HIS A 130 -0.57 4.17 -6.39
N PRO A 131 -0.80 3.94 -5.08
CA PRO A 131 0.25 4.01 -4.06
C PRO A 131 1.47 3.13 -4.35
N GLU A 132 1.28 1.93 -4.90
CA GLU A 132 2.37 1.01 -5.26
C GLU A 132 3.19 1.54 -6.44
N VAL A 133 2.54 2.20 -7.41
CA VAL A 133 3.22 2.86 -8.54
C VAL A 133 4.04 4.04 -8.03
N ILE A 134 3.46 4.89 -7.19
CA ILE A 134 4.16 6.01 -6.54
C ILE A 134 5.37 5.50 -5.74
N GLY A 135 5.18 4.44 -4.94
CA GLY A 135 6.22 3.80 -4.15
C GLY A 135 7.39 3.32 -5.02
N THR A 136 7.08 2.62 -6.11
CA THR A 136 8.08 2.08 -7.05
C THR A 136 8.79 3.20 -7.84
N MET A 137 8.03 4.19 -8.34
CA MET A 137 8.59 5.37 -9.01
C MET A 137 9.58 6.10 -8.13
N GLY A 138 9.28 6.22 -6.84
CA GLY A 138 10.11 6.90 -5.86
C GLY A 138 11.38 6.14 -5.43
N GLN A 139 11.64 4.94 -5.96
CA GLN A 139 12.91 4.22 -5.73
C GLN A 139 14.04 4.73 -6.62
N LEU A 140 13.73 5.31 -7.77
CA LEU A 140 14.69 5.65 -8.82
C LEU A 140 14.60 7.14 -9.17
N PRO A 141 15.73 7.78 -9.52
CA PRO A 141 15.72 9.19 -9.90
C PRO A 141 15.02 9.46 -11.24
N LYS A 142 14.97 8.45 -12.10
CA LYS A 142 14.29 8.50 -13.39
C LYS A 142 13.72 7.11 -13.71
N LEU A 143 12.42 7.04 -13.85
CA LEU A 143 11.69 5.85 -14.27
C LEU A 143 10.59 6.31 -15.23
N SER A 144 10.49 5.65 -16.39
CA SER A 144 9.42 5.94 -17.35
C SER A 144 8.15 5.26 -16.92
N LEU A 145 7.05 6.01 -16.81
CA LEU A 145 5.72 5.48 -16.53
C LEU A 145 4.87 5.46 -17.80
N ILE A 146 4.29 4.30 -18.11
CA ILE A 146 3.20 4.18 -19.07
C ILE A 146 1.90 4.08 -18.26
N HIS A 147 1.09 5.13 -18.33
CA HIS A 147 -0.20 5.17 -17.65
C HIS A 147 -1.19 4.21 -18.32
N ILE A 148 -1.79 3.33 -17.54
CA ILE A 148 -2.90 2.48 -17.98
C ILE A 148 -4.19 3.26 -17.75
N SER A 149 -4.89 3.64 -18.83
CA SER A 149 -6.28 4.09 -18.76
C SER A 149 -7.22 2.88 -18.86
N GLU A 150 -8.44 3.04 -18.36
CA GLU A 150 -9.54 2.09 -18.64
C GLU A 150 -9.60 1.77 -20.12
N PRO A 151 -9.75 0.50 -20.52
CA PRO A 151 -9.88 0.15 -21.92
C PRO A 151 -11.10 0.89 -22.48
N THR A 152 -10.85 1.79 -23.42
CA THR A 152 -11.92 2.44 -24.18
C THR A 152 -12.74 1.31 -24.78
N ARG A 153 -14.02 1.21 -24.41
CA ARG A 153 -14.95 0.29 -25.11
C ARG A 153 -14.81 0.57 -26.59
N GLN A 154 -14.20 -0.34 -27.32
CA GLN A 154 -14.24 -0.28 -28.78
C GLN A 154 -15.70 -0.31 -29.15
N GLN A 155 -16.20 0.81 -29.67
CA GLN A 155 -17.52 0.79 -30.30
C GLN A 155 -17.42 -0.19 -31.45
N PRO A 156 -18.37 -1.14 -31.58
CA PRO A 156 -18.39 -2.02 -32.73
C PRO A 156 -18.46 -1.14 -33.99
N ILE A 157 -17.49 -1.35 -34.87
CA ILE A 157 -17.48 -0.71 -36.19
C ILE A 157 -18.72 -1.21 -36.87
N ALA A 158 -19.65 -0.31 -37.18
CA ALA A 158 -20.88 -0.59 -37.90
C ALA A 158 -20.61 -0.96 -39.39
#